data_0580be74a371e4ac5d85fc41d009570a
#
_entry.id   0580be74a371e4ac5d85fc41d009570a
#
_cell.length_a   1.000
_cell.length_b   1.000
_cell.length_c   1.000
_cell.angle_alpha   90.00
_cell.angle_beta   90.00
_cell.angle_gamma   90.00
#
_symmetry.space_group_name_H-M   'P 1'
#
loop_
_entity.id
_entity.type
_entity.pdbx_description
1 polymer ?
#
loop_
_entity_poly.entity_id
_entity_poly.type
_entity_poly.pdbx_seq_one_letter_code
_entity_poly.pdbx_strand_id
1 'polypeptide(L)' 'MKKAILLFIFQLCSLAMFAQINTDRVLTIGRNALYFEDYVLSIQYFNQVIKSKPWLAEPYFYRAVAKINLDDYKGAEEDC' A
#
# COMPACT_ATOMS: atom_id res chain seq x y z
N MET A 1 5.27 -3.08 -39.03
CA MET A 1 5.56 -1.92 -38.18
C MET A 1 4.34 -1.47 -37.38
N LYS A 2 3.15 -1.37 -37.99
CA LYS A 2 1.94 -0.96 -37.25
C LYS A 2 1.53 -1.92 -36.14
N LYS A 3 1.75 -3.24 -36.32
CA LYS A 3 1.44 -4.24 -35.29
C LYS A 3 2.32 -4.12 -34.05
N ALA A 4 3.60 -3.76 -34.23
CA ALA A 4 4.53 -3.60 -33.11
C ALA A 4 4.16 -2.37 -32.24
N ILE A 5 3.70 -1.30 -32.89
CA ILE A 5 3.26 -0.08 -32.18
C ILE A 5 2.00 -0.35 -31.36
N LEU A 6 1.03 -1.09 -31.92
CA LEU A 6 -0.18 -1.46 -31.21
C LEU A 6 0.09 -2.32 -29.97
N LEU A 7 1.02 -3.29 -30.10
CA LEU A 7 1.42 -4.14 -28.98
C LEU A 7 2.10 -3.32 -27.89
N PHE A 8 2.91 -2.36 -28.26
CA PHE A 8 3.60 -1.48 -27.31
C PHE A 8 2.59 -0.59 -26.55
N ILE A 9 1.61 -0.03 -27.24
CA ILE A 9 0.55 0.77 -26.61
C ILE A 9 -0.28 -0.08 -25.66
N PHE A 10 -0.61 -1.32 -26.05
CA PHE A 10 -1.37 -2.24 -25.21
C PHE A 10 -0.62 -2.57 -23.91
N GLN A 11 0.68 -2.80 -23.97
CA GLN A 11 1.50 -3.04 -22.80
C GLN A 11 1.58 -1.82 -21.87
N LEU A 12 1.66 -0.62 -22.44
CA LEU A 12 1.63 0.61 -21.66
C LEU A 12 0.31 0.79 -20.93
N CYS A 13 -0.81 0.48 -21.57
CA CYS A 13 -2.13 0.52 -20.93
C CYS A 13 -2.22 -0.49 -19.80
N SER A 14 -1.68 -1.69 -19.95
CA SER A 14 -1.67 -2.72 -18.91
C SER A 14 -0.86 -2.26 -17.69
N LEU A 15 0.31 -1.65 -17.92
CA LEU A 15 1.12 -1.09 -16.84
C LEU A 15 0.40 0.05 -16.12
N ALA A 16 -0.32 0.90 -16.85
CA ALA A 16 -1.10 1.98 -16.24
C ALA A 16 -2.23 1.43 -15.37
N MET A 17 -2.88 0.33 -15.79
CA MET A 17 -3.92 -0.32 -14.99
C MET A 17 -3.36 -0.91 -13.70
N PHE A 18 -2.17 -1.51 -13.72
CA PHE A 18 -1.52 -2.01 -12.51
C PHE A 18 -1.10 -0.87 -11.58
N ALA A 19 -0.77 0.31 -12.10
CA ALA A 19 -0.40 1.47 -11.29
C ALA A 19 -1.61 2.10 -10.57
N GLN A 20 -2.83 1.83 -11.04
CA GLN A 20 -4.06 2.35 -10.45
C GLN A 20 -4.62 1.38 -9.40
N ILE A 21 -3.88 1.21 -8.31
CA ILE A 21 -4.36 0.42 -7.17
C ILE A 21 -5.48 1.20 -6.48
N ASN A 22 -6.58 0.52 -6.16
CA ASN A 22 -7.63 1.10 -5.34
C ASN A 22 -7.13 1.18 -3.90
N THR A 23 -6.57 2.34 -3.54
CA THR A 23 -5.94 2.55 -2.24
C THR A 23 -6.92 2.43 -1.09
N ASP A 24 -8.20 2.81 -1.29
CA ASP A 24 -9.21 2.67 -0.26
C ASP A 24 -9.46 1.21 0.10
N ARG A 25 -9.49 0.35 -0.91
CA ARG A 25 -9.66 -1.09 -0.70
C ARG A 25 -8.45 -1.70 0.00
N VAL A 26 -7.25 -1.35 -0.45
CA VAL A 26 -6.01 -1.85 0.16
C VAL A 26 -5.90 -1.38 1.60
N LEU A 27 -6.24 -0.12 1.88
CA LEU A 27 -6.26 0.43 3.23
C LEU A 27 -7.24 -0.35 4.12
N THR A 28 -8.43 -0.65 3.62
CA THR A 28 -9.45 -1.43 4.35
C THR A 28 -8.93 -2.83 4.66
N ILE A 29 -8.30 -3.50 3.71
CA ILE A 29 -7.71 -4.83 3.93
C ILE A 29 -6.63 -4.77 5.00
N GLY A 30 -5.77 -3.75 4.96
CA GLY A 30 -4.72 -3.54 5.96
C GLY A 30 -5.30 -3.31 7.35
N ARG A 31 -6.35 -2.50 7.46
CA ARG A 31 -7.04 -2.25 8.73
C ARG A 31 -7.68 -3.53 9.28
N ASN A 32 -8.27 -4.36 8.42
CA ASN A 32 -8.82 -5.65 8.82
C ASN A 32 -7.74 -6.59 9.34
N ALA A 33 -6.60 -6.63 8.67
CA ALA A 33 -5.46 -7.43 9.13
C ALA A 33 -4.98 -6.95 10.50
N LEU A 34 -4.94 -5.64 10.72
CA LEU A 34 -4.59 -5.03 12.01
C LEU A 34 -5.58 -5.45 13.09
N TYR A 35 -6.88 -5.40 12.78
CA TYR A 35 -7.93 -5.80 13.72
C TYR A 35 -7.80 -7.25 14.15
N PHE A 36 -7.41 -8.15 13.22
CA PHE A 36 -7.19 -9.57 13.51
C PHE A 36 -5.78 -9.87 14.04
N GLU A 37 -5.04 -8.84 14.42
CA GLU A 37 -3.70 -8.96 15.02
C GLU A 37 -2.64 -9.53 14.07
N ASP A 38 -2.88 -9.46 12.77
CA ASP A 38 -1.89 -9.83 11.76
C ASP A 38 -1.07 -8.59 11.40
N TYR A 39 -0.20 -8.20 12.31
CA TYR A 39 0.51 -6.92 12.25
C TYR A 39 1.48 -6.86 11.07
N VAL A 40 2.22 -7.93 10.82
CA VAL A 40 3.18 -7.97 9.70
C VAL A 40 2.47 -7.81 8.37
N LEU A 41 1.36 -8.52 8.18
CA LEU A 41 0.55 -8.41 6.95
C LEU A 41 -0.05 -7.02 6.81
N SER A 42 -0.56 -6.45 7.90
CA SER A 42 -1.14 -5.09 7.86
C SER A 42 -0.11 -4.05 7.42
N ILE A 43 1.13 -4.16 7.91
CA ILE A 43 2.22 -3.26 7.53
C ILE A 43 2.49 -3.36 6.03
N GLN A 44 2.47 -4.55 5.45
CA GLN A 44 2.68 -4.74 4.01
C GLN A 44 1.62 -4.02 3.19
N TYR A 45 0.36 -4.09 3.60
CA TYR A 45 -0.73 -3.38 2.91
C TYR A 45 -0.60 -1.87 3.07
N PHE A 46 -0.27 -1.39 4.27
CA PHE A 46 -0.08 0.05 4.49
C PHE A 46 1.11 0.58 3.69
N ASN A 47 2.18 -0.21 3.55
CA ASN A 47 3.32 0.16 2.70
C ASN A 47 2.91 0.33 1.24
N GLN A 48 2.01 -0.51 0.73
CA GLN A 48 1.49 -0.39 -0.63
C GLN A 48 0.71 0.92 -0.81
N VAL A 49 -0.13 1.28 0.17
CA VAL A 49 -0.89 2.53 0.13
C VAL A 49 0.05 3.73 0.16
N ILE A 50 1.04 3.71 1.04
CA ILE A 50 2.03 4.79 1.17
C ILE A 50 2.82 4.96 -0.13
N LYS A 51 3.19 3.87 -0.77
CA LYS A 51 3.92 3.93 -2.04
C LYS A 51 3.10 4.59 -3.14
N SER A 52 1.79 4.32 -3.16
CA SER A 52 0.87 4.89 -4.16
C SER A 52 0.48 6.33 -3.84
N LYS A 53 0.22 6.64 -2.56
CA LYS A 53 -0.24 7.96 -2.11
C LYS A 53 0.49 8.36 -0.83
N PRO A 54 1.76 8.75 -0.94
CA PRO A 54 2.58 9.04 0.25
C PRO A 54 2.12 10.24 1.07
N TRP A 55 1.18 11.04 0.56
CA TRP A 55 0.61 12.19 1.26
C TRP A 55 -0.54 11.86 2.19
N LEU A 56 -1.07 10.63 2.17
CA LEU A 56 -2.16 10.23 3.06
C LEU A 56 -1.61 9.97 4.47
N ALA A 57 -2.24 10.56 5.48
CA ALA A 57 -1.85 10.39 6.88
C ALA A 57 -2.28 9.04 7.46
N GLU A 58 -3.44 8.53 7.05
CA GLU A 58 -4.05 7.32 7.63
C GLU A 58 -3.13 6.09 7.61
N PRO A 59 -2.50 5.72 6.48
CA PRO A 59 -1.67 4.50 6.48
C PRO A 59 -0.45 4.62 7.40
N TYR A 60 0.11 5.81 7.56
CA TYR A 60 1.21 6.03 8.51
C TYR A 60 0.76 5.77 9.95
N PHE A 61 -0.42 6.30 10.31
CA PHE A 61 -0.98 6.12 11.63
C PHE A 61 -1.23 4.64 11.94
N TYR A 62 -1.89 3.93 11.04
CA TYR A 62 -2.18 2.51 11.23
C TYR A 62 -0.90 1.66 11.23
N ARG A 63 0.07 2.01 10.40
CA ARG A 63 1.37 1.33 10.40
C ARG A 63 2.08 1.53 11.74
N ALA A 64 2.01 2.73 12.31
CA ALA A 64 2.56 3.01 13.63
C ALA A 64 1.91 2.13 14.70
N VAL A 65 0.59 1.99 14.67
CA VAL A 65 -0.14 1.12 15.60
C VAL A 65 0.35 -0.34 15.48
N ALA A 66 0.51 -0.84 14.24
CA ALA A 66 1.00 -2.19 14.02
C ALA A 66 2.42 -2.37 14.55
N LYS A 67 3.29 -1.40 14.34
CA LYS A 67 4.67 -1.44 14.82
C LYS A 67 4.75 -1.42 16.35
N ILE A 68 3.91 -0.64 17.01
CA ILE A 68 3.83 -0.61 18.48
C ILE A 68 3.47 -2.01 19.00
N ASN A 69 2.51 -2.67 18.38
CA ASN A 69 2.09 -4.01 18.78
C ASN A 69 3.17 -5.07 18.51
N LEU A 70 4.10 -4.79 17.59
CA LEU A 70 5.27 -5.63 17.34
C LEU A 70 6.49 -5.20 18.18
N ASP A 71 6.31 -4.29 19.16
CA ASP A 71 7.35 -3.72 19.99
C ASP A 71 8.41 -2.92 19.20
N ASP A 72 8.05 -2.42 18.02
CA ASP A 72 8.90 -1.55 17.21
C ASP A 72 8.54 -0.08 17.49
N TYR A 73 8.91 0.39 18.69
CA TYR A 73 8.57 1.75 19.14
C TYR A 73 9.26 2.82 18.32
N LYS A 74 10.49 2.57 17.89
CA LYS A 74 11.24 3.53 17.07
C LYS A 74 10.60 3.71 15.70
N GLY A 75 10.24 2.62 15.04
CA GLY A 75 9.57 2.67 13.74
C GLY A 75 8.20 3.32 13.83
N ALA A 76 7.47 3.09 14.92
CA ALA A 76 6.17 3.71 15.18
C ALA A 76 6.32 5.22 15.37
N GLU A 77 7.34 5.67 16.10
CA GLU A 77 7.63 7.08 16.31
C GLU A 77 7.91 7.80 14.99
N GLU A 78 8.64 7.17 14.09
CA GLU A 78 8.93 7.70 12.75
C GLU A 78 7.65 7.86 11.91
N ASP A 79 6.65 6.98 12.09
CA ASP A 79 5.39 7.03 11.36
C ASP A 79 4.39 8.04 11.94
N CYS A 80 4.51 8.36 13.18
CA CYS A 80 3.75 9.43 13.81
C CYS A 80 4.45 10.76 13.58
#